data_8390e3dd6991eb87021165d0a008816b
#
_entry.id   8390e3dd6991eb87021165d0a008816b
#
_cell.length_a   1.000
_cell.length_b   1.000
_cell.length_c   1.000
_cell.angle_alpha   90.00
_cell.angle_beta   90.00
_cell.angle_gamma   90.00
#
_symmetry.space_group_name_H-M   'P 1'
#
loop_
_entity.id
_entity.type
_entity.pdbx_description
1 polymer ?
#
loop_
_entity_poly.entity_id
_entity_poly.type
_entity_poly.pdbx_seq_one_letter_code
_entity_poly.pdbx_strand_id
1 'polypeptide(L)'
;MTEIPTFQNLSLERHGNGLDLDETEANPFANTDGFYPLIHTILDFPFPTIALLTGHTFGGACPLALAHDYRVMNSRRGFISMPPVNLGLHFDGIGSLPRLKLRPQIARKMLLEAHKWTGPQALEDGVVDAVAEPEEMLNVALELAAKWAPKAKMGVYALLRQELWGDAVKKFQQISYVHSRVTSAPAKAKI
;
A
#
# COMPACT_ATOMS: atom_id res chain seq x y z
N MET A 1 -14.66 -9.89 26.99
CA MET A 1 -13.61 -9.04 26.37
C MET A 1 -13.08 -9.84 25.20
N THR A 2 -13.48 -9.50 23.99
CA THR A 2 -12.98 -10.13 22.76
C THR A 2 -11.60 -9.55 22.51
N GLU A 3 -10.58 -10.39 22.57
CA GLU A 3 -9.21 -10.02 22.20
C GLU A 3 -9.22 -9.49 20.77
N ILE A 4 -8.67 -8.29 20.59
CA ILE A 4 -8.43 -7.72 19.28
C ILE A 4 -7.32 -8.57 18.67
N PRO A 5 -7.53 -9.18 17.47
CA PRO A 5 -6.45 -9.93 16.83
C PRO A 5 -5.26 -8.99 16.60
N THR A 6 -4.20 -9.20 17.32
CA THR A 6 -2.92 -8.56 17.07
C THR A 6 -2.34 -9.21 15.82
N PHE A 7 -2.44 -8.51 14.68
CA PHE A 7 -1.66 -8.89 13.51
C PHE A 7 -0.19 -8.66 13.84
N GLN A 8 0.56 -9.74 13.93
CA GLN A 8 2.01 -9.69 14.03
C GLN A 8 2.55 -9.01 12.78
N ASN A 9 3.29 -7.94 12.98
CA ASN A 9 4.13 -7.18 12.08
C ASN A 9 4.36 -7.83 10.71
N LEU A 10 3.72 -7.30 9.68
CA LEU A 10 4.28 -7.33 8.34
C LEU A 10 5.46 -6.35 8.36
N SER A 11 6.57 -6.82 8.93
CA SER A 11 7.85 -6.15 8.83
C SER A 11 8.33 -6.35 7.40
N LEU A 12 8.26 -5.30 6.59
CA LEU A 12 9.02 -5.23 5.34
C LEU A 12 10.48 -5.03 5.72
N GLU A 13 11.09 -6.10 6.31
CA GLU A 13 12.45 -6.06 6.77
C GLU A 13 13.43 -5.98 5.60
N ARG A 14 14.25 -4.95 5.67
CA ARG A 14 15.56 -4.69 5.08
C ARG A 14 15.67 -4.33 3.61
N HIS A 15 14.79 -4.69 2.71
CA HIS A 15 14.92 -4.34 1.29
C HIS A 15 13.58 -3.89 0.71
N GLY A 16 13.04 -2.78 1.22
CA GLY A 16 11.80 -2.17 0.73
C GLY A 16 11.89 -1.64 -0.71
N ASN A 17 12.55 -2.38 -1.61
CA ASN A 17 12.71 -2.02 -3.01
C ASN A 17 11.51 -2.45 -3.88
N GLY A 18 10.37 -2.80 -3.25
CA GLY A 18 9.16 -3.16 -3.98
C GLY A 18 9.09 -4.64 -4.32
N LEU A 19 8.56 -4.93 -5.53
CA LEU A 19 8.44 -6.30 -6.02
C LEU A 19 9.81 -6.84 -6.42
N ASP A 20 10.01 -8.14 -6.22
CA ASP A 20 11.15 -8.86 -6.76
C ASP A 20 10.98 -8.99 -8.28
N LEU A 21 11.84 -8.33 -9.03
CA LEU A 21 11.76 -8.34 -10.50
C LEU A 21 12.22 -9.67 -11.07
N ASP A 22 13.19 -10.34 -10.44
CA ASP A 22 13.68 -11.65 -10.87
C ASP A 22 12.60 -12.71 -10.64
N GLU A 23 11.87 -12.65 -9.50
CA GLU A 23 10.72 -13.49 -9.25
C GLU A 23 9.59 -13.20 -10.25
N THR A 24 9.34 -11.94 -10.57
CA THR A 24 8.30 -11.54 -11.53
C THR A 24 8.63 -12.02 -12.93
N GLU A 25 9.90 -12.02 -13.32
CA GLU A 25 10.38 -12.56 -14.61
C GLU A 25 10.27 -14.09 -14.64
N ALA A 26 10.66 -14.76 -13.56
CA ALA A 26 10.61 -16.21 -13.44
C ALA A 26 9.17 -16.75 -13.28
N ASN A 27 8.30 -16.00 -12.62
CA ASN A 27 6.90 -16.34 -12.38
C ASN A 27 5.96 -15.21 -12.81
N PRO A 28 5.41 -15.25 -14.04
CA PRO A 28 4.48 -14.24 -14.54
C PRO A 28 3.20 -14.06 -13.71
N PHE A 29 2.93 -14.99 -12.79
CA PHE A 29 1.76 -14.97 -11.91
C PHE A 29 2.06 -14.45 -10.50
N ALA A 30 3.31 -14.13 -10.17
CA ALA A 30 3.71 -13.71 -8.82
C ALA A 30 2.85 -12.53 -8.30
N ASN A 31 2.59 -11.54 -9.15
CA ASN A 31 1.77 -10.39 -8.79
C ASN A 31 0.28 -10.75 -8.65
N THR A 32 -0.24 -11.56 -9.56
CA THR A 32 -1.67 -11.93 -9.59
C THR A 32 -2.04 -12.93 -8.51
N ASP A 33 -1.10 -13.77 -8.10
CA ASP A 33 -1.32 -14.82 -7.11
C ASP A 33 -0.95 -14.40 -5.68
N GLY A 34 -0.04 -13.43 -5.54
CA GLY A 34 0.46 -12.98 -4.24
C GLY A 34 0.18 -11.51 -3.95
N PHE A 35 0.76 -10.61 -4.74
CA PHE A 35 0.76 -9.18 -4.44
C PHE A 35 -0.63 -8.54 -4.52
N TYR A 36 -1.39 -8.77 -5.58
CA TYR A 36 -2.72 -8.17 -5.72
C TYR A 36 -3.73 -8.71 -4.71
N PRO A 37 -3.77 -10.03 -4.40
CA PRO A 37 -4.57 -10.55 -3.30
C PRO A 37 -4.25 -9.92 -1.95
N LEU A 38 -2.96 -9.66 -1.67
CA LEU A 38 -2.53 -8.99 -0.44
C LEU A 38 -3.07 -7.56 -0.37
N ILE A 39 -2.90 -6.78 -1.45
CA ILE A 39 -3.45 -5.41 -1.54
C ILE A 39 -4.97 -5.43 -1.33
N HIS A 40 -5.67 -6.35 -2.00
CA HIS A 40 -7.12 -6.51 -1.85
C HIS A 40 -7.49 -6.81 -0.38
N THR A 41 -6.80 -7.75 0.26
CA THR A 41 -7.07 -8.13 1.65
C THR A 41 -6.89 -6.96 2.62
N ILE A 42 -5.86 -6.14 2.43
CA ILE A 42 -5.63 -4.95 3.27
C ILE A 42 -6.74 -3.92 3.05
N LEU A 43 -7.13 -3.69 1.80
CA LEU A 43 -8.18 -2.73 1.46
C LEU A 43 -9.55 -3.15 1.98
N ASP A 44 -9.85 -4.46 1.97
CA ASP A 44 -11.12 -5.01 2.43
C ASP A 44 -11.16 -5.28 3.94
N PHE A 45 -10.04 -5.06 4.64
CA PHE A 45 -9.95 -5.32 6.07
C PHE A 45 -10.87 -4.37 6.87
N PRO A 46 -11.72 -4.90 7.81
CA PRO A 46 -12.80 -4.13 8.40
C PRO A 46 -12.39 -3.15 9.51
N PHE A 47 -11.11 -3.13 9.88
CA PHE A 47 -10.57 -2.27 10.93
C PHE A 47 -9.53 -1.30 10.38
N PRO A 48 -9.23 -0.20 11.10
CA PRO A 48 -8.14 0.70 10.74
C PRO A 48 -6.81 -0.05 10.60
N THR A 49 -6.11 0.20 9.49
CA THR A 49 -4.81 -0.38 9.20
C THR A 49 -3.74 0.69 9.13
N ILE A 50 -2.55 0.41 9.64
CA ILE A 50 -1.45 1.37 9.72
C ILE A 50 -0.18 0.73 9.17
N ALA A 51 0.43 1.37 8.19
CA ALA A 51 1.74 0.97 7.66
C ALA A 51 2.87 1.69 8.38
N LEU A 52 3.90 0.94 8.77
CA LEU A 52 5.17 1.48 9.27
C LEU A 52 6.22 1.45 8.16
N LEU A 53 6.63 2.63 7.69
CA LEU A 53 7.64 2.80 6.64
C LEU A 53 9.00 3.00 7.28
N THR A 54 9.64 1.90 7.66
CA THR A 54 10.89 1.91 8.43
C THR A 54 12.13 2.24 7.60
N GLY A 55 12.02 2.23 6.28
CA GLY A 55 13.09 2.48 5.33
C GLY A 55 12.57 2.90 3.96
N HIS A 56 13.30 2.52 2.90
CA HIS A 56 12.86 2.80 1.53
C HIS A 56 11.53 2.10 1.21
N THR A 57 10.64 2.83 0.54
CA THR A 57 9.33 2.37 0.12
C THR A 57 9.19 2.65 -1.38
N PHE A 58 9.77 1.78 -2.21
CA PHE A 58 9.85 1.97 -3.65
C PHE A 58 8.96 0.98 -4.43
N GLY A 59 8.55 1.39 -5.63
CA GLY A 59 7.82 0.52 -6.55
C GLY A 59 6.59 -0.10 -5.92
N GLY A 60 6.49 -1.42 -5.89
CA GLY A 60 5.36 -2.16 -5.31
C GLY A 60 5.12 -1.92 -3.82
N ALA A 61 6.14 -1.49 -3.07
CA ALA A 61 5.97 -1.11 -1.67
C ALA A 61 5.09 0.15 -1.50
N CYS A 62 5.03 1.05 -2.50
CA CYS A 62 4.16 2.22 -2.46
C CYS A 62 2.66 1.85 -2.46
N PRO A 63 2.13 1.07 -3.42
CA PRO A 63 0.74 0.65 -3.35
C PRO A 63 0.45 -0.20 -2.11
N LEU A 64 1.40 -1.01 -1.62
CA LEU A 64 1.23 -1.71 -0.36
C LEU A 64 1.04 -0.74 0.81
N ALA A 65 1.89 0.27 0.93
CA ALA A 65 1.76 1.32 1.94
C ALA A 65 0.45 2.11 1.79
N LEU A 66 0.07 2.45 0.56
CA LEU A 66 -1.17 3.17 0.26
C LEU A 66 -2.43 2.31 0.46
N ALA A 67 -2.34 0.98 0.46
CA ALA A 67 -3.47 0.12 0.79
C ALA A 67 -3.94 0.30 2.24
N HIS A 68 -3.04 0.65 3.15
CA HIS A 68 -3.38 0.95 4.54
C HIS A 68 -4.09 2.30 4.68
N ASP A 69 -4.84 2.47 5.77
CA ASP A 69 -5.54 3.72 6.04
C ASP A 69 -4.56 4.83 6.41
N TYR A 70 -3.60 4.50 7.27
CA TYR A 70 -2.59 5.44 7.78
C TYR A 70 -1.16 4.91 7.52
N ARG A 71 -0.21 5.84 7.46
CA ARG A 71 1.22 5.59 7.22
C ARG A 71 2.04 6.40 8.20
N VAL A 72 2.92 5.73 8.93
CA VAL A 72 3.94 6.35 9.79
C VAL A 72 5.29 6.10 9.16
N MET A 73 6.04 7.15 8.86
CA MET A 73 7.34 7.03 8.18
C MET A 73 8.50 7.44 9.09
N ASN A 74 9.62 6.79 8.89
CA ASN A 74 10.87 7.11 9.57
C ASN A 74 11.32 8.54 9.22
N SER A 75 11.62 9.35 10.24
CA SER A 75 12.05 10.75 10.11
C SER A 75 13.47 10.90 9.60
N ARG A 76 14.34 9.92 9.88
CA ARG A 76 15.80 10.01 9.65
C ARG A 76 16.25 9.40 8.34
N ARG A 77 15.55 8.37 7.85
CA ARG A 77 16.00 7.62 6.67
C ARG A 77 14.86 7.09 5.84
N GLY A 78 15.20 6.76 4.59
CA GLY A 78 14.28 6.19 3.64
C GLY A 78 13.61 7.25 2.76
N PHE A 79 13.12 6.79 1.63
CA PHE A 79 12.34 7.58 0.69
C PHE A 79 11.11 6.79 0.30
N ILE A 80 10.00 7.48 0.05
CA ILE A 80 8.86 6.90 -0.66
C ILE A 80 8.85 7.40 -2.10
N SER A 81 8.75 6.48 -3.08
CA SER A 81 8.76 6.80 -4.50
C SER A 81 8.19 5.68 -5.35
N MET A 82 7.60 6.04 -6.49
CA MET A 82 7.06 5.11 -7.48
C MET A 82 7.84 5.26 -8.81
N PRO A 83 9.01 4.62 -8.96
CA PRO A 83 9.92 4.81 -10.10
C PRO A 83 9.59 4.07 -11.40
N PRO A 84 8.51 3.27 -11.59
CA PRO A 84 8.26 2.51 -12.82
C PRO A 84 8.34 3.33 -14.10
N VAL A 85 7.94 4.61 -14.10
CA VAL A 85 8.04 5.49 -15.26
C VAL A 85 9.49 5.67 -15.74
N ASN A 86 10.46 5.67 -14.83
CA ASN A 86 11.88 5.78 -15.16
C ASN A 86 12.48 4.45 -15.64
N LEU A 87 11.81 3.32 -15.34
CA LEU A 87 12.25 1.97 -15.67
C LEU A 87 11.53 1.42 -16.91
N GLY A 88 10.57 2.16 -17.48
CA GLY A 88 9.73 1.66 -18.57
C GLY A 88 8.81 0.51 -18.14
N LEU A 89 8.50 0.38 -16.85
CA LEU A 89 7.67 -0.68 -16.31
C LEU A 89 6.24 -0.20 -16.07
N HIS A 90 5.29 -1.09 -16.29
CA HIS A 90 3.89 -0.86 -15.98
C HIS A 90 3.31 -2.10 -15.28
N PHE A 91 2.56 -1.86 -14.22
CA PHE A 91 1.80 -2.88 -13.51
C PHE A 91 0.33 -2.49 -13.46
N ASP A 92 -0.56 -3.42 -13.75
CA ASP A 92 -2.00 -3.17 -13.66
C ASP A 92 -2.40 -2.66 -12.27
N GLY A 93 -3.25 -1.65 -12.24
CA GLY A 93 -3.75 -1.07 -11.00
C GLY A 93 -2.79 -0.13 -10.27
N ILE A 94 -1.54 0.05 -10.73
CA ILE A 94 -0.51 0.86 -10.07
C ILE A 94 -0.97 2.29 -9.73
N GLY A 95 -1.79 2.90 -10.59
CA GLY A 95 -2.32 4.25 -10.41
C GLY A 95 -3.58 4.33 -9.55
N SER A 96 -4.21 3.22 -9.19
CA SER A 96 -5.51 3.22 -8.52
C SER A 96 -5.44 3.86 -7.13
N LEU A 97 -4.49 3.45 -6.30
CA LEU A 97 -4.35 3.95 -4.92
C LEU A 97 -3.81 5.38 -4.86
N PRO A 98 -2.75 5.76 -5.60
CA PRO A 98 -2.33 7.16 -5.66
C PRO A 98 -3.46 8.11 -6.05
N ARG A 99 -4.24 7.76 -7.08
CA ARG A 99 -5.37 8.56 -7.56
C ARG A 99 -6.46 8.74 -6.51
N LEU A 100 -6.76 7.71 -5.73
CA LEU A 100 -7.83 7.74 -4.72
C LEU A 100 -7.39 8.37 -3.41
N LYS A 101 -6.14 8.17 -3.00
CA LYS A 101 -5.68 8.51 -1.66
C LYS A 101 -4.84 9.78 -1.56
N LEU A 102 -4.36 10.28 -2.68
CA LEU A 102 -3.50 11.47 -2.71
C LEU A 102 -4.17 12.61 -3.49
N ARG A 103 -3.80 13.84 -3.15
CA ARG A 103 -4.20 15.00 -3.96
C ARG A 103 -3.73 14.82 -5.41
N PRO A 104 -4.49 15.27 -6.42
CA PRO A 104 -4.16 15.03 -7.84
C PRO A 104 -2.74 15.41 -8.23
N GLN A 105 -2.24 16.54 -7.70
CA GLN A 105 -0.88 17.02 -7.97
C GLN A 105 0.19 16.07 -7.40
N ILE A 106 -0.08 15.51 -6.22
CA ILE A 106 0.82 14.58 -5.54
C ILE A 106 0.78 13.21 -6.23
N ALA A 107 -0.41 12.74 -6.62
CA ALA A 107 -0.54 11.52 -7.43
C ALA A 107 0.23 11.64 -8.76
N ARG A 108 0.16 12.80 -9.44
CA ARG A 108 0.96 13.07 -10.64
C ARG A 108 2.46 13.02 -10.36
N LYS A 109 2.94 13.73 -9.32
CA LYS A 109 4.35 13.69 -8.89
C LYS A 109 4.80 12.24 -8.64
N MET A 110 3.97 11.44 -7.98
CA MET A 110 4.30 10.05 -7.67
C MET A 110 4.41 9.20 -8.93
N LEU A 111 3.41 9.24 -9.82
CA LEU A 111 3.28 8.32 -10.95
C LEU A 111 4.08 8.74 -12.17
N LEU A 112 4.11 10.05 -12.49
CA LEU A 112 4.66 10.54 -13.75
C LEU A 112 6.04 11.20 -13.59
N GLU A 113 6.39 11.62 -12.38
CA GLU A 113 7.65 12.29 -12.10
C GLU A 113 8.60 11.42 -11.24
N ALA A 114 8.12 10.27 -10.76
CA ALA A 114 8.87 9.37 -9.85
C ALA A 114 9.53 10.12 -8.68
N HIS A 115 8.83 11.15 -8.16
CA HIS A 115 9.38 11.99 -7.10
C HIS A 115 9.74 11.14 -5.88
N LYS A 116 10.85 11.50 -5.23
CA LYS A 116 11.35 10.85 -4.01
C LYS A 116 11.10 11.77 -2.83
N TRP A 117 10.18 11.37 -1.94
CA TRP A 117 9.93 12.08 -0.69
C TRP A 117 10.75 11.49 0.45
N THR A 118 11.41 12.34 1.23
CA THR A 118 11.83 12.02 2.60
C THR A 118 10.63 11.99 3.53
N GLY A 119 10.78 11.49 4.76
CA GLY A 119 9.69 11.48 5.74
C GLY A 119 9.03 12.85 5.94
N PRO A 120 9.78 13.92 6.28
CA PRO A 120 9.22 15.26 6.43
C PRO A 120 8.50 15.79 5.19
N GLN A 121 9.07 15.60 4.00
CA GLN A 121 8.44 16.01 2.75
C GLN A 121 7.15 15.23 2.46
N ALA A 122 7.15 13.92 2.76
CA ALA A 122 5.98 13.07 2.59
C ALA A 122 4.84 13.48 3.52
N LEU A 123 5.14 13.94 4.72
CA LEU A 123 4.16 14.49 5.66
C LEU A 123 3.59 15.83 5.14
N GLU A 124 4.44 16.73 4.71
CA GLU A 124 4.05 18.05 4.16
C GLU A 124 3.11 17.90 2.95
N ASP A 125 3.48 17.01 2.02
CA ASP A 125 2.68 16.72 0.82
C ASP A 125 1.46 15.80 1.11
N GLY A 126 1.30 15.27 2.32
CA GLY A 126 0.19 14.40 2.71
C GLY A 126 0.28 13.00 2.11
N VAL A 127 1.49 12.54 1.78
CA VAL A 127 1.75 11.16 1.33
C VAL A 127 1.72 10.20 2.52
N VAL A 128 2.17 10.68 3.69
CA VAL A 128 2.09 9.95 4.96
C VAL A 128 1.35 10.78 6.01
N ASP A 129 0.88 10.12 7.05
CA ASP A 129 0.02 10.71 8.08
C ASP A 129 0.81 11.16 9.31
N ALA A 130 1.98 10.56 9.53
CA ALA A 130 2.92 10.94 10.59
C ALA A 130 4.36 10.58 10.21
N VAL A 131 5.30 11.27 10.83
CA VAL A 131 6.71 10.89 10.85
C VAL A 131 7.17 10.77 12.29
N ALA A 132 8.05 9.81 12.54
CA ALA A 132 8.59 9.56 13.87
C ALA A 132 10.03 9.08 13.80
N GLU A 133 10.76 9.28 14.90
CA GLU A 133 12.06 8.67 15.11
C GLU A 133 11.91 7.14 15.08
N PRO A 134 12.92 6.39 14.61
CA PRO A 134 12.85 4.94 14.46
C PRO A 134 12.32 4.22 15.71
N GLU A 135 12.75 4.69 16.88
CA GLU A 135 12.43 4.12 18.18
C GLU A 135 10.96 4.40 18.59
N GLU A 136 10.37 5.49 18.08
CA GLU A 136 9.04 5.95 18.42
C GLU A 136 7.96 5.56 17.39
N MET A 137 8.34 5.03 16.24
CA MET A 137 7.39 4.73 15.16
C MET A 137 6.26 3.82 15.61
N LEU A 138 6.58 2.78 16.40
CA LEU A 138 5.58 1.84 16.90
C LEU A 138 4.63 2.53 17.88
N ASN A 139 5.13 3.38 18.77
CA ASN A 139 4.32 4.12 19.73
C ASN A 139 3.33 5.03 19.01
N VAL A 140 3.79 5.80 18.02
CA VAL A 140 2.95 6.67 17.19
C VAL A 140 1.86 5.87 16.45
N ALA A 141 2.21 4.70 15.92
CA ALA A 141 1.23 3.84 15.25
C ALA A 141 0.19 3.27 16.24
N LEU A 142 0.60 2.88 17.44
CA LEU A 142 -0.30 2.39 18.48
C LEU A 142 -1.24 3.51 18.98
N GLU A 143 -0.78 4.73 19.08
CA GLU A 143 -1.62 5.90 19.39
C GLU A 143 -2.68 6.13 18.31
N LEU A 144 -2.30 6.07 17.03
CA LEU A 144 -3.24 6.13 15.91
C LEU A 144 -4.26 4.98 15.95
N ALA A 145 -3.79 3.76 16.24
CA ALA A 145 -4.66 2.60 16.38
C ALA A 145 -5.65 2.77 17.54
N ALA A 146 -5.18 3.19 18.71
CA ALA A 146 -6.03 3.43 19.88
C ALA A 146 -7.07 4.52 19.62
N LYS A 147 -6.70 5.57 18.89
CA LYS A 147 -7.59 6.67 18.49
C LYS A 147 -8.73 6.20 17.59
N TRP A 148 -8.45 5.33 16.64
CA TRP A 148 -9.40 4.99 15.59
C TRP A 148 -10.12 3.63 15.79
N ALA A 149 -9.54 2.68 16.51
CA ALA A 149 -10.15 1.36 16.78
C ALA A 149 -11.58 1.44 17.33
N PRO A 150 -11.94 2.39 18.22
CA PRO A 150 -13.30 2.50 18.70
C PRO A 150 -14.34 2.76 17.61
N LYS A 151 -13.96 3.38 16.50
CA LYS A 151 -14.85 3.66 15.35
C LYS A 151 -15.28 2.40 14.60
N ALA A 152 -14.51 1.32 14.72
CA ALA A 152 -14.81 0.06 14.04
C ALA A 152 -15.80 -0.85 14.80
N LYS A 153 -16.08 -0.57 16.07
CA LYS A 153 -16.89 -1.46 16.95
C LYS A 153 -18.30 -1.76 16.43
N MET A 154 -18.92 -0.85 15.70
CA MET A 154 -20.30 -1.02 15.20
C MET A 154 -20.38 -1.48 13.73
N GLY A 155 -19.26 -1.84 13.12
CA GLY A 155 -19.21 -2.32 11.74
C GLY A 155 -19.37 -1.25 10.65
N VAL A 156 -19.86 -0.05 10.98
CA VAL A 156 -20.08 1.03 10.01
C VAL A 156 -18.76 1.52 9.39
N TYR A 157 -17.65 1.44 10.14
CA TYR A 157 -16.33 1.80 9.63
C TYR A 157 -15.96 0.97 8.38
N ALA A 158 -16.19 -0.34 8.41
CA ALA A 158 -15.94 -1.22 7.28
C ALA A 158 -16.78 -0.83 6.06
N LEU A 159 -18.07 -0.55 6.24
CA LEU A 159 -18.97 -0.13 5.16
C LEU A 159 -18.52 1.18 4.53
N LEU A 160 -18.21 2.20 5.35
CA LEU A 160 -17.74 3.49 4.85
C LEU A 160 -16.36 3.38 4.18
N ARG A 161 -15.53 2.47 4.64
CA ARG A 161 -14.23 2.18 4.02
C ARG A 161 -14.41 1.56 2.63
N GLN A 162 -15.39 0.69 2.45
CA GLN A 162 -15.77 0.15 1.14
C GLN A 162 -16.33 1.23 0.21
N GLU A 163 -17.13 2.17 0.71
CA GLU A 163 -17.58 3.35 -0.07
C GLU A 163 -16.38 4.20 -0.53
N LEU A 164 -15.41 4.39 0.36
CA LEU A 164 -14.26 5.26 0.12
C LEU A 164 -13.23 4.63 -0.85
N TRP A 165 -12.99 3.31 -0.72
CA TRP A 165 -11.94 2.61 -1.46
C TRP A 165 -12.45 1.54 -2.44
N GLY A 166 -13.77 1.39 -2.58
CA GLY A 166 -14.40 0.29 -3.31
C GLY A 166 -13.94 0.15 -4.76
N ASP A 167 -13.63 1.25 -5.45
CA ASP A 167 -13.09 1.20 -6.81
C ASP A 167 -11.71 0.51 -6.87
N ALA A 168 -10.84 0.78 -5.89
CA ALA A 168 -9.55 0.09 -5.79
C ALA A 168 -9.73 -1.38 -5.39
N VAL A 169 -10.62 -1.67 -4.43
CA VAL A 169 -10.96 -3.05 -4.02
C VAL A 169 -11.38 -3.86 -5.24
N LYS A 170 -12.36 -3.36 -6.01
CA LYS A 170 -12.84 -4.02 -7.24
C LYS A 170 -11.72 -4.18 -8.27
N LYS A 171 -10.89 -3.15 -8.48
CA LYS A 171 -9.78 -3.21 -9.43
C LYS A 171 -8.80 -4.31 -9.06
N PHE A 172 -8.34 -4.36 -7.79
CA PHE A 172 -7.40 -5.40 -7.36
C PHE A 172 -8.02 -6.80 -7.32
N GLN A 173 -9.32 -6.91 -7.06
CA GLN A 173 -10.04 -8.17 -7.20
C GLN A 173 -10.05 -8.66 -8.66
N GLN A 174 -10.30 -7.77 -9.62
CA GLN A 174 -10.35 -8.10 -11.05
C GLN A 174 -9.00 -8.54 -11.61
N ILE A 175 -7.90 -7.93 -11.17
CA ILE A 175 -6.55 -8.24 -11.64
C ILE A 175 -5.87 -9.34 -10.84
N SER A 176 -6.48 -9.82 -9.76
CA SER A 176 -5.97 -10.92 -8.95
C SER A 176 -6.40 -12.26 -9.54
N TYR A 177 -5.43 -13.13 -9.80
CA TYR A 177 -5.72 -14.48 -10.30
C TYR A 177 -6.52 -15.32 -9.28
N VAL A 178 -6.27 -15.13 -7.99
CA VAL A 178 -6.96 -15.83 -6.90
C VAL A 178 -8.45 -15.44 -6.84
N HIS A 179 -8.76 -14.17 -7.10
CA HIS A 179 -10.12 -13.63 -7.01
C HIS A 179 -10.85 -13.61 -8.35
N SER A 180 -10.14 -13.57 -9.47
CA SER A 180 -10.71 -13.49 -10.81
C SER A 180 -9.81 -14.16 -11.85
N ARG A 181 -9.93 -15.46 -11.97
CA ARG A 181 -9.16 -16.27 -12.95
C ARG A 181 -9.33 -15.85 -14.40
N VAL A 182 -10.38 -15.11 -14.71
CA VAL A 182 -10.70 -14.74 -16.10
C VAL A 182 -9.92 -13.51 -16.55
N THR A 183 -9.59 -12.60 -15.64
CA THR A 183 -9.04 -11.27 -15.98
C THR A 183 -7.58 -11.11 -15.64
N SER A 184 -7.01 -11.98 -14.82
CA SER A 184 -5.66 -11.82 -14.28
C SER A 184 -4.61 -12.69 -14.95
N ALA A 185 -5.00 -13.67 -15.77
CA ALA A 185 -4.03 -14.50 -16.49
C ALA A 185 -3.27 -13.64 -17.51
N PRO A 186 -1.92 -13.66 -17.50
CA PRO A 186 -1.15 -12.97 -18.53
C PRO A 186 -1.57 -13.49 -19.90
N ALA A 187 -1.79 -12.59 -20.85
CA ALA A 187 -1.99 -12.98 -22.22
C ALA A 187 -0.75 -13.77 -22.65
N LYS A 188 -0.91 -15.07 -22.95
CA LYS A 188 0.17 -15.84 -23.55
C LYS A 188 0.57 -15.13 -24.83
N ALA A 189 1.80 -14.65 -24.90
CA ALA A 189 2.36 -14.17 -26.14
C ALA A 189 2.18 -15.30 -27.16
N LYS A 190 1.43 -15.05 -28.21
CA LYS A 190 1.40 -15.94 -29.37
C LYS A 190 2.75 -15.76 -30.04
N ILE A 191 3.63 -16.71 -29.84
CA ILE A 191 4.85 -16.88 -30.64
C ILE A 191 4.43 -17.33 -32.02
#